data_1243499865313ff0518c6339be7e2f97
#
_entry.id   1243499865313ff0518c6339be7e2f97
#
_cell.length_a   1.000
_cell.length_b   1.000
_cell.length_c   1.000
_cell.angle_alpha   90.00
_cell.angle_beta   90.00
_cell.angle_gamma   90.00
#
_symmetry.space_group_name_H-M   'P 1'
#
loop_
_entity.id
_entity.type
_entity.pdbx_description
1 polymer ?
#
loop_
_entity_poly.entity_id
_entity_poly.type
_entity_poly.pdbx_seq_one_letter_code
_entity_poly.pdbx_strand_id
1 'polypeptide(L)'
;MKRNKIAGHLMIIFTQIILGINIPITRDLLLRYLSPLGYIGIRALGAAFFFWIVQCFAKRERIERKDFVMILFGGFLGFVFSQYLTSLSLQYTTPVYFSLILALSPMIVLFLQAIFFGEKITGKKSAGILLGILGACILAARAVFETDSQGSDNLLGILLAVLSVSAFAAYVVICGDISRKYRPATQMKWIFSLSSLMVCPVWLFTGQYGRELILSAPDPHVGLLEIGFIIVFCTIAAYTLIPLGMRSVSATVVSIYMNLQPIVASATAILVGMDVFTWDKPLALLFVLLGAFIVTSDRPASGEPIEHKPHAKKSPDTV
;
A
#
# COMPACT_ATOMS: atom_id res chain seq x y z
N MET A 1 -23.34 9.23 22.07
CA MET A 1 -22.83 10.15 21.03
C MET A 1 -23.18 9.62 19.67
N LYS A 2 -24.08 10.27 18.90
CA LYS A 2 -24.30 9.91 17.48
C LYS A 2 -22.99 10.13 16.75
N ARG A 3 -22.31 9.05 16.39
CA ARG A 3 -21.10 9.10 15.56
C ARG A 3 -21.44 9.81 14.26
N ASN A 4 -20.74 10.88 13.97
CA ASN A 4 -20.99 11.65 12.76
C ASN A 4 -20.48 10.81 11.55
N LYS A 5 -21.39 10.04 10.94
CA LYS A 5 -21.08 9.16 9.80
C LYS A 5 -20.43 9.96 8.66
N ILE A 6 -20.89 11.18 8.43
CA ILE A 6 -20.36 12.08 7.40
C ILE A 6 -18.86 12.34 7.62
N ALA A 7 -18.47 12.64 8.87
CA ALA A 7 -17.05 12.84 9.19
C ALA A 7 -16.19 11.61 8.88
N GLY A 8 -16.70 10.39 9.15
CA GLY A 8 -16.02 9.15 8.80
C GLY A 8 -15.81 8.99 7.28
N HIS A 9 -16.85 9.28 6.49
CA HIS A 9 -16.74 9.26 5.02
C HIS A 9 -15.71 10.28 4.53
N LEU A 10 -15.77 11.51 5.03
CA LEU A 10 -14.83 12.58 4.63
C LEU A 10 -13.39 12.24 5.00
N MET A 11 -13.13 11.67 6.18
CA MET A 11 -11.79 11.23 6.59
C MET A 11 -11.22 10.20 5.62
N ILE A 12 -12.02 9.20 5.22
CA ILE A 12 -11.55 8.16 4.29
C ILE A 12 -11.33 8.74 2.90
N ILE A 13 -12.29 9.50 2.35
CA ILE A 13 -12.15 10.11 1.01
C ILE A 13 -10.90 11.00 0.96
N PHE A 14 -10.71 11.88 1.95
CA PHE A 14 -9.55 12.75 2.03
C PHE A 14 -8.25 11.98 2.04
N THR A 15 -8.20 10.90 2.81
CA THR A 15 -7.01 10.04 2.87
C THR A 15 -6.73 9.36 1.53
N GLN A 16 -7.76 8.88 0.83
CA GLN A 16 -7.56 8.23 -0.47
C GLN A 16 -7.09 9.22 -1.53
N ILE A 17 -7.55 10.46 -1.50
CA ILE A 17 -7.05 11.54 -2.37
C ILE A 17 -5.56 11.81 -2.10
N ILE A 18 -5.18 11.97 -0.84
CA ILE A 18 -3.77 12.18 -0.45
C ILE A 18 -2.90 11.01 -0.91
N LEU A 19 -3.33 9.78 -0.68
CA LEU A 19 -2.59 8.59 -1.09
C LEU A 19 -2.52 8.44 -2.62
N GLY A 20 -3.51 8.91 -3.35
CA GLY A 20 -3.46 9.00 -4.81
C GLY A 20 -2.40 10.00 -5.28
N ILE A 21 -2.40 11.22 -4.73
CA ILE A 21 -1.41 12.26 -5.04
C ILE A 21 0.02 11.82 -4.64
N ASN A 22 0.15 11.01 -3.60
CA ASN A 22 1.44 10.49 -3.15
C ASN A 22 2.21 9.71 -4.24
N ILE A 23 1.53 9.04 -5.16
CA ILE A 23 2.18 8.18 -6.16
C ILE A 23 3.04 9.01 -7.12
N PRO A 24 2.53 10.06 -7.81
CA PRO A 24 3.37 10.91 -8.65
C PRO A 24 4.44 11.69 -7.86
N ILE A 25 4.14 12.19 -6.66
CA ILE A 25 5.12 12.85 -5.80
C ILE A 25 6.26 11.89 -5.43
N THR A 26 5.94 10.64 -5.08
CA THR A 26 6.97 9.62 -4.79
C THR A 26 7.86 9.39 -6.01
N ARG A 27 7.29 9.35 -7.22
CA ARG A 27 8.09 9.21 -8.44
C ARG A 27 9.02 10.40 -8.65
N ASP A 28 8.53 11.63 -8.48
CA ASP A 28 9.38 12.83 -8.62
C ASP A 28 10.56 12.80 -7.64
N LEU A 29 10.28 12.49 -6.38
CA LEU A 29 11.34 12.33 -5.37
C LEU A 29 12.38 11.29 -5.74
N LEU A 30 11.94 10.14 -6.27
CA LEU A 30 12.83 9.03 -6.63
C LEU A 30 13.67 9.31 -7.89
N LEU A 31 13.17 10.12 -8.81
CA LEU A 31 13.89 10.48 -10.04
C LEU A 31 14.84 11.66 -9.83
N ARG A 32 14.54 12.59 -8.93
CA ARG A 32 15.26 13.86 -8.80
C ARG A 32 16.07 14.00 -7.51
N TYR A 33 15.63 13.40 -6.40
CA TYR A 33 16.15 13.76 -5.08
C TYR A 33 16.63 12.58 -4.23
N LEU A 34 15.97 11.43 -4.29
CA LEU A 34 16.19 10.33 -3.35
C LEU A 34 16.41 8.98 -4.04
N SER A 35 17.33 8.21 -3.51
CA SER A 35 17.40 6.78 -3.81
C SER A 35 16.21 6.04 -3.18
N PRO A 36 15.83 4.84 -3.68
CA PRO A 36 14.80 4.00 -3.07
C PRO A 36 15.01 3.75 -1.57
N LEU A 37 16.24 3.46 -1.17
CA LEU A 37 16.59 3.24 0.24
C LEU A 37 16.51 4.54 1.05
N GLY A 38 16.94 5.66 0.51
CA GLY A 38 16.83 6.98 1.14
C GLY A 38 15.38 7.39 1.38
N TYR A 39 14.52 7.19 0.38
CA TYR A 39 13.07 7.44 0.50
C TYR A 39 12.43 6.62 1.63
N ILE A 40 12.70 5.31 1.68
CA ILE A 40 12.14 4.43 2.72
C ILE A 40 12.73 4.78 4.09
N GLY A 41 14.04 5.05 4.17
CA GLY A 41 14.74 5.40 5.40
C GLY A 41 14.19 6.68 6.04
N ILE A 42 14.07 7.76 5.27
CA ILE A 42 13.53 9.05 5.74
C ILE A 42 12.07 8.88 6.19
N ARG A 43 11.27 8.17 5.42
CA ARG A 43 9.87 7.91 5.75
C ARG A 43 9.73 7.04 7.00
N ALA A 44 10.55 6.00 7.14
CA ALA A 44 10.54 5.13 8.31
C ALA A 44 10.97 5.87 9.58
N LEU A 45 12.02 6.69 9.51
CA LEU A 45 12.49 7.51 10.64
C LEU A 45 11.45 8.52 11.09
N GLY A 46 10.88 9.28 10.15
CA GLY A 46 9.84 10.27 10.46
C GLY A 46 8.59 9.62 11.09
N ALA A 47 8.15 8.49 10.56
CA ALA A 47 7.04 7.73 11.10
C ALA A 47 7.35 7.12 12.47
N ALA A 48 8.53 6.51 12.64
CA ALA A 48 8.97 5.95 13.93
C ALA A 48 8.95 7.04 15.01
N PHE A 49 9.59 8.18 14.75
CA PHE A 49 9.62 9.32 15.66
C PHE A 49 8.21 9.75 16.08
N PHE A 50 7.31 9.92 15.12
CA PHE A 50 5.92 10.33 15.41
C PHE A 50 5.18 9.27 16.24
N PHE A 51 5.24 7.99 15.87
CA PHE A 51 4.51 6.95 16.60
C PHE A 51 5.09 6.67 18.00
N TRP A 52 6.36 6.95 18.24
CA TRP A 52 6.92 6.97 19.59
C TRP A 52 6.34 8.10 20.43
N ILE A 53 6.19 9.30 19.89
CA ILE A 53 5.53 10.42 20.58
C ILE A 53 4.07 10.05 20.89
N VAL A 54 3.32 9.54 19.91
CA VAL A 54 1.92 9.09 20.12
C VAL A 54 1.84 8.04 21.23
N GLN A 55 2.82 7.12 21.29
CA GLN A 55 2.86 6.09 22.31
C GLN A 55 3.09 6.65 23.73
N CYS A 56 3.74 7.79 23.89
CA CYS A 56 3.90 8.44 25.19
C CYS A 56 2.54 8.83 25.80
N PHE A 57 1.57 9.16 24.96
CA PHE A 57 0.20 9.54 25.38
C PHE A 57 -0.79 8.37 25.33
N ALA A 58 -0.44 7.25 24.73
CA ALA A 58 -1.29 6.08 24.60
C ALA A 58 -1.02 5.06 25.72
N LYS A 59 -2.06 4.28 26.07
CA LYS A 59 -1.86 3.16 27.03
C LYS A 59 -0.87 2.15 26.45
N ARG A 60 0.12 1.77 27.26
CA ARG A 60 1.09 0.75 26.89
C ARG A 60 0.41 -0.62 26.78
N GLU A 61 0.61 -1.30 25.67
CA GLU A 61 0.17 -2.67 25.44
C GLU A 61 1.38 -3.60 25.54
N ARG A 62 1.22 -4.73 26.24
CA ARG A 62 2.23 -5.80 26.24
C ARG A 62 1.99 -6.68 25.03
N ILE A 63 3.00 -6.80 24.17
CA ILE A 63 2.95 -7.65 22.99
C ILE A 63 3.53 -9.01 23.38
N GLU A 64 2.83 -10.09 23.03
CA GLU A 64 3.33 -11.44 23.18
C GLU A 64 4.52 -11.68 22.24
N ARG A 65 5.50 -12.48 22.65
CA ARG A 65 6.72 -12.72 21.87
C ARG A 65 6.43 -13.23 20.44
N LYS A 66 5.45 -14.13 20.31
CA LYS A 66 5.04 -14.67 19.00
C LYS A 66 4.46 -13.58 18.09
N ASP A 67 3.58 -12.74 18.61
CA ASP A 67 2.96 -11.65 17.88
C ASP A 67 3.98 -10.57 17.53
N PHE A 68 4.97 -10.34 18.41
CA PHE A 68 6.06 -9.42 18.12
C PHE A 68 6.88 -9.86 16.90
N VAL A 69 7.25 -11.14 16.82
CA VAL A 69 7.95 -11.68 15.63
C VAL A 69 7.10 -11.52 14.36
N MET A 70 5.77 -11.77 14.46
CA MET A 70 4.88 -11.56 13.30
C MET A 70 4.74 -10.09 12.92
N ILE A 71 4.72 -9.16 13.89
CA ILE A 71 4.73 -7.71 13.61
C ILE A 71 6.04 -7.32 12.89
N LEU A 72 7.18 -7.85 13.32
CA LEU A 72 8.46 -7.58 12.67
C LEU A 72 8.52 -8.15 11.25
N PHE A 73 8.11 -9.41 11.08
CA PHE A 73 8.06 -10.04 9.76
C PHE A 73 7.08 -9.34 8.81
N GLY A 74 5.88 -9.01 9.32
CA GLY A 74 4.90 -8.24 8.58
C GLY A 74 5.38 -6.83 8.23
N GLY A 75 6.10 -6.18 9.16
CA GLY A 75 6.72 -4.88 8.90
C GLY A 75 7.79 -4.96 7.82
N PHE A 76 8.63 -5.99 7.83
CA PHE A 76 9.58 -6.24 6.76
C PHE A 76 8.88 -6.43 5.42
N LEU A 77 7.91 -7.35 5.34
CA LEU A 77 7.23 -7.70 4.09
C LEU A 77 6.36 -6.55 3.56
N GLY A 78 5.53 -5.97 4.44
CA GLY A 78 4.52 -4.97 4.07
C GLY A 78 5.04 -3.55 3.95
N PHE A 79 6.15 -3.21 4.62
CA PHE A 79 6.72 -1.88 4.53
C PHE A 79 8.09 -1.89 3.86
N VAL A 80 9.10 -2.59 4.35
CA VAL A 80 10.46 -2.50 3.77
C VAL A 80 10.48 -3.09 2.37
N PHE A 81 10.12 -4.35 2.21
CA PHE A 81 10.22 -5.07 0.95
C PHE A 81 9.22 -4.54 -0.09
N SER A 82 7.95 -4.39 0.29
CA SER A 82 6.92 -3.86 -0.61
C SER A 82 7.24 -2.42 -1.05
N GLN A 83 7.62 -1.52 -0.13
CA GLN A 83 7.92 -0.13 -0.48
C GLN A 83 9.22 -0.01 -1.29
N TYR A 84 10.20 -0.89 -1.09
CA TYR A 84 11.39 -0.94 -1.92
C TYR A 84 11.05 -1.30 -3.36
N LEU A 85 10.23 -2.34 -3.56
CA LEU A 85 9.75 -2.72 -4.87
C LEU A 85 8.86 -1.64 -5.51
N THR A 86 8.01 -0.98 -4.72
CA THR A 86 7.25 0.20 -5.16
C THR A 86 8.17 1.30 -5.68
N SER A 87 9.21 1.61 -4.92
CA SER A 87 10.16 2.66 -5.29
C SER A 87 10.91 2.31 -6.57
N LEU A 88 11.36 1.07 -6.70
CA LEU A 88 11.98 0.60 -7.95
C LEU A 88 10.99 0.64 -9.11
N SER A 89 9.77 0.17 -8.93
CA SER A 89 8.72 0.22 -9.95
C SER A 89 8.53 1.63 -10.48
N LEU A 90 8.39 2.61 -9.59
CA LEU A 90 8.16 4.02 -9.95
C LEU A 90 9.38 4.69 -10.63
N GLN A 91 10.58 4.12 -10.51
CA GLN A 91 11.73 4.57 -11.29
C GLN A 91 11.66 4.10 -12.76
N TYR A 92 11.09 2.92 -13.01
CA TYR A 92 11.03 2.31 -14.34
C TYR A 92 9.74 2.60 -15.09
N THR A 93 8.60 2.77 -14.38
CA THR A 93 7.29 2.99 -15.00
C THR A 93 6.62 4.29 -14.54
N THR A 94 5.49 4.62 -15.15
CA THR A 94 4.73 5.84 -14.80
C THR A 94 3.81 5.63 -13.59
N PRO A 95 3.41 6.71 -12.89
CA PRO A 95 2.45 6.64 -11.79
C PRO A 95 1.11 6.02 -12.21
N VAL A 96 0.71 6.20 -13.48
CA VAL A 96 -0.54 5.64 -14.01
C VAL A 96 -0.45 4.11 -14.03
N TYR A 97 0.59 3.53 -14.65
CA TYR A 97 0.77 2.07 -14.67
C TYR A 97 0.84 1.48 -13.26
N PHE A 98 1.63 2.10 -12.37
CA PHE A 98 1.73 1.64 -10.98
C PHE A 98 0.37 1.68 -10.27
N SER A 99 -0.39 2.77 -10.38
CA SER A 99 -1.67 2.93 -9.70
C SER A 99 -2.73 1.94 -10.19
N LEU A 100 -2.70 1.59 -11.47
CA LEU A 100 -3.60 0.59 -12.05
C LEU A 100 -3.28 -0.83 -11.53
N ILE A 101 -2.01 -1.17 -11.38
CA ILE A 101 -1.61 -2.43 -10.74
C ILE A 101 -1.98 -2.43 -9.24
N LEU A 102 -1.84 -1.30 -8.54
CA LEU A 102 -2.26 -1.17 -7.15
C LEU A 102 -3.76 -1.45 -6.98
N ALA A 103 -4.60 -1.08 -7.94
CA ALA A 103 -6.03 -1.37 -7.91
C ALA A 103 -6.38 -2.87 -7.99
N LEU A 104 -5.44 -3.73 -8.40
CA LEU A 104 -5.58 -5.20 -8.35
C LEU A 104 -5.41 -5.77 -6.93
N SER A 105 -4.96 -4.96 -5.97
CA SER A 105 -4.69 -5.40 -4.59
C SER A 105 -5.80 -6.25 -3.96
N PRO A 106 -7.11 -5.91 -4.06
CA PRO A 106 -8.17 -6.74 -3.48
C PRO A 106 -8.26 -8.14 -4.10
N MET A 107 -7.93 -8.26 -5.38
CA MET A 107 -7.95 -9.55 -6.08
C MET A 107 -6.76 -10.42 -5.65
N ILE A 108 -5.59 -9.82 -5.50
CA ILE A 108 -4.38 -10.50 -5.02
C ILE A 108 -4.58 -10.96 -3.57
N VAL A 109 -5.17 -10.12 -2.71
CA VAL A 109 -5.52 -10.48 -1.32
C VAL A 109 -6.47 -11.69 -1.31
N LEU A 110 -7.54 -11.67 -2.11
CA LEU A 110 -8.48 -12.77 -2.20
C LEU A 110 -7.82 -14.07 -2.67
N PHE A 111 -6.96 -13.98 -3.68
CA PHE A 111 -6.21 -15.13 -4.20
C PHE A 111 -5.30 -15.73 -3.13
N LEU A 112 -4.58 -14.91 -2.39
CA LEU A 112 -3.74 -15.36 -1.29
C LEU A 112 -4.56 -15.95 -0.14
N GLN A 113 -5.72 -15.38 0.19
CA GLN A 113 -6.63 -15.95 1.20
C GLN A 113 -7.15 -17.33 0.78
N ALA A 114 -7.46 -17.53 -0.50
CA ALA A 114 -7.85 -18.83 -1.00
C ALA A 114 -6.73 -19.88 -0.89
N ILE A 115 -5.47 -19.48 -1.18
CA ILE A 115 -4.31 -20.39 -1.08
C ILE A 115 -3.97 -20.71 0.38
N PHE A 116 -3.87 -19.68 1.24
CA PHE A 116 -3.36 -19.88 2.61
C PHE A 116 -4.43 -20.35 3.59
N PHE A 117 -5.68 -19.96 3.40
CA PHE A 117 -6.77 -20.28 4.33
C PHE A 117 -7.88 -21.14 3.70
N GLY A 118 -7.75 -21.55 2.44
CA GLY A 118 -8.73 -22.38 1.76
C GLY A 118 -10.07 -21.66 1.54
N GLU A 119 -10.08 -20.33 1.46
CA GLU A 119 -11.32 -19.58 1.22
C GLU A 119 -11.87 -19.92 -0.18
N LYS A 120 -13.15 -20.26 -0.25
CA LYS A 120 -13.78 -20.64 -1.51
C LYS A 120 -13.95 -19.42 -2.41
N ILE A 121 -13.41 -19.50 -3.62
CA ILE A 121 -13.62 -18.49 -4.66
C ILE A 121 -14.96 -18.79 -5.33
N THR A 122 -15.94 -17.89 -5.19
CA THR A 122 -17.24 -18.01 -5.88
C THR A 122 -17.09 -17.69 -7.36
N GLY A 123 -18.05 -18.13 -8.20
CA GLY A 123 -18.04 -17.82 -9.63
C GLY A 123 -18.02 -16.30 -9.91
N LYS A 124 -18.70 -15.50 -9.07
CA LYS A 124 -18.66 -14.03 -9.16
C LYS A 124 -17.27 -13.48 -8.88
N LYS A 125 -16.61 -13.97 -7.83
CA LYS A 125 -15.23 -13.57 -7.50
C LYS A 125 -14.26 -13.94 -8.63
N SER A 126 -14.43 -15.15 -9.23
CA SER A 126 -13.63 -15.56 -10.40
C SER A 126 -13.83 -14.64 -11.60
N ALA A 127 -15.05 -14.22 -11.90
CA ALA A 127 -15.33 -13.27 -12.97
C ALA A 127 -14.67 -11.91 -12.71
N GLY A 128 -14.69 -11.42 -11.46
CA GLY A 128 -14.00 -10.19 -11.08
C GLY A 128 -12.49 -10.28 -11.23
N ILE A 129 -11.88 -11.41 -10.84
CA ILE A 129 -10.45 -11.66 -11.03
C ILE A 129 -10.09 -11.66 -12.52
N LEU A 130 -10.88 -12.35 -13.36
CA LEU A 130 -10.64 -12.38 -14.82
C LEU A 130 -10.71 -10.99 -15.44
N LEU A 131 -11.68 -10.15 -15.06
CA LEU A 131 -11.77 -8.76 -15.50
C LEU A 131 -10.53 -7.95 -15.11
N GLY A 132 -10.06 -8.08 -13.89
CA GLY A 132 -8.84 -7.41 -13.44
C GLY A 132 -7.60 -7.86 -14.20
N ILE A 133 -7.46 -9.17 -14.45
CA ILE A 133 -6.37 -9.71 -15.27
C ILE A 133 -6.44 -9.15 -16.71
N LEU A 134 -7.62 -9.06 -17.31
CA LEU A 134 -7.79 -8.46 -18.64
C LEU A 134 -7.32 -7.00 -18.65
N GLY A 135 -7.69 -6.20 -17.64
CA GLY A 135 -7.19 -4.83 -17.50
C GLY A 135 -5.67 -4.76 -17.38
N ALA A 136 -5.07 -5.62 -16.56
CA ALA A 136 -3.61 -5.70 -16.42
C ALA A 136 -2.92 -6.15 -17.72
N CYS A 137 -3.50 -7.08 -18.47
CA CYS A 137 -2.98 -7.53 -19.75
C CYS A 137 -3.02 -6.44 -20.82
N ILE A 138 -4.08 -5.61 -20.85
CA ILE A 138 -4.16 -4.45 -21.75
C ILE A 138 -2.99 -3.49 -21.49
N LEU A 139 -2.73 -3.19 -20.21
CA LEU A 139 -1.61 -2.32 -19.82
C LEU A 139 -0.25 -2.93 -20.18
N ALA A 140 -0.04 -4.21 -19.87
CA ALA A 140 1.22 -4.89 -20.15
C ALA A 140 1.48 -4.96 -21.67
N ALA A 141 0.45 -5.24 -22.46
CA ALA A 141 0.57 -5.26 -23.92
C ALA A 141 0.99 -3.87 -24.46
N ARG A 142 0.37 -2.80 -23.96
CA ARG A 142 0.75 -1.44 -24.36
C ARG A 142 2.16 -1.08 -23.91
N ALA A 143 2.54 -1.45 -22.71
CA ALA A 143 3.88 -1.18 -22.17
C ALA A 143 5.01 -1.76 -23.05
N VAL A 144 4.75 -2.87 -23.75
CA VAL A 144 5.71 -3.49 -24.69
C VAL A 144 5.82 -2.70 -26.01
N PHE A 145 4.71 -2.09 -26.46
CA PHE A 145 4.66 -1.41 -27.77
C PHE A 145 4.85 0.10 -27.66
N GLU A 146 4.84 0.67 -26.46
CA GLU A 146 4.91 2.11 -26.24
C GLU A 146 6.38 2.57 -26.25
N THR A 147 6.82 3.15 -27.37
CA THR A 147 8.19 3.70 -27.52
C THR A 147 8.33 5.12 -26.98
N ASP A 148 7.21 5.85 -26.81
CA ASP A 148 7.18 7.26 -26.37
C ASP A 148 6.78 7.42 -24.89
N SER A 149 6.87 6.37 -24.08
CA SER A 149 6.45 6.46 -22.68
C SER A 149 7.49 7.19 -21.84
N GLN A 150 6.99 7.89 -20.82
CA GLN A 150 7.83 8.56 -19.80
C GLN A 150 8.51 7.58 -18.83
N GLY A 151 8.32 6.26 -19.00
CA GLY A 151 9.00 5.21 -18.24
C GLY A 151 10.22 4.70 -19.01
N SER A 152 11.33 4.44 -18.31
CA SER A 152 12.55 3.89 -18.92
C SER A 152 12.39 2.42 -19.33
N ASP A 153 11.58 1.64 -18.59
CA ASP A 153 11.22 0.25 -18.86
C ASP A 153 9.88 -0.07 -18.18
N ASN A 154 8.77 0.19 -18.88
CA ASN A 154 7.45 -0.01 -18.31
C ASN A 154 7.15 -1.46 -17.95
N LEU A 155 7.64 -2.42 -18.74
CA LEU A 155 7.38 -3.84 -18.45
C LEU A 155 8.04 -4.26 -17.14
N LEU A 156 9.32 -3.91 -16.94
CA LEU A 156 10.02 -4.17 -15.70
C LEU A 156 9.32 -3.46 -14.52
N GLY A 157 8.94 -2.20 -14.71
CA GLY A 157 8.22 -1.43 -13.72
C GLY A 157 6.88 -2.06 -13.31
N ILE A 158 6.09 -2.57 -14.27
CA ILE A 158 4.84 -3.29 -14.03
C ILE A 158 5.09 -4.59 -13.25
N LEU A 159 6.10 -5.38 -13.62
CA LEU A 159 6.45 -6.61 -12.90
C LEU A 159 6.84 -6.32 -11.44
N LEU A 160 7.63 -5.27 -11.20
CA LEU A 160 8.00 -4.81 -9.86
C LEU A 160 6.77 -4.32 -9.08
N ALA A 161 5.81 -3.64 -9.74
CA ALA A 161 4.55 -3.23 -9.13
C ALA A 161 3.72 -4.43 -8.67
N VAL A 162 3.55 -5.44 -9.53
CA VAL A 162 2.82 -6.67 -9.19
C VAL A 162 3.46 -7.37 -8.00
N LEU A 163 4.79 -7.48 -7.99
CA LEU A 163 5.52 -8.10 -6.87
C LEU A 163 5.38 -7.28 -5.59
N SER A 164 5.46 -5.95 -5.67
CA SER A 164 5.24 -5.03 -4.54
C SER A 164 3.84 -5.19 -3.94
N VAL A 165 2.81 -5.13 -4.78
CA VAL A 165 1.41 -5.26 -4.34
C VAL A 165 1.15 -6.65 -3.77
N SER A 166 1.76 -7.69 -4.34
CA SER A 166 1.67 -9.07 -3.81
C SER A 166 2.32 -9.21 -2.44
N ALA A 167 3.49 -8.60 -2.23
CA ALA A 167 4.15 -8.57 -0.93
C ALA A 167 3.31 -7.85 0.14
N PHE A 168 2.72 -6.70 -0.22
CA PHE A 168 1.80 -5.98 0.65
C PHE A 168 0.53 -6.78 0.95
N ALA A 169 -0.05 -7.43 -0.06
CA ALA A 169 -1.21 -8.31 0.11
C ALA A 169 -0.89 -9.49 1.03
N ALA A 170 0.27 -10.11 0.90
CA ALA A 170 0.73 -11.17 1.81
C ALA A 170 0.85 -10.67 3.26
N TYR A 171 1.40 -9.47 3.47
CA TYR A 171 1.39 -8.83 4.79
C TYR A 171 -0.02 -8.69 5.35
N VAL A 172 -0.96 -8.16 4.56
CA VAL A 172 -2.36 -7.96 4.98
C VAL A 172 -3.01 -9.29 5.38
N VAL A 173 -2.75 -10.36 4.60
CA VAL A 173 -3.31 -11.69 4.84
C VAL A 173 -2.70 -12.35 6.09
N ILE A 174 -1.38 -12.31 6.23
CA ILE A 174 -0.65 -12.98 7.32
C ILE A 174 -0.85 -12.23 8.65
N CYS A 175 -0.82 -10.89 8.62
CA CYS A 175 -0.89 -10.06 9.82
C CYS A 175 -2.31 -9.55 10.15
N GLY A 176 -3.34 -10.02 9.43
CA GLY A 176 -4.73 -9.58 9.62
C GLY A 176 -5.24 -9.75 11.05
N ASP A 177 -4.95 -10.88 11.70
CA ASP A 177 -5.38 -11.17 13.08
C ASP A 177 -4.66 -10.30 14.10
N ILE A 178 -3.37 -10.03 13.89
CA ILE A 178 -2.57 -9.15 14.74
C ILE A 178 -3.09 -7.72 14.68
N SER A 179 -3.51 -7.28 13.48
CA SER A 179 -4.08 -5.95 13.28
C SER A 179 -5.39 -5.72 14.04
N ARG A 180 -6.08 -6.79 14.41
CA ARG A 180 -7.27 -6.74 15.26
C ARG A 180 -6.94 -6.80 16.75
N LYS A 181 -5.86 -7.50 17.13
CA LYS A 181 -5.46 -7.76 18.53
C LYS A 181 -4.83 -6.52 19.16
N TYR A 182 -4.01 -5.77 18.45
CA TYR A 182 -3.25 -4.64 18.98
C TYR A 182 -3.69 -3.32 18.36
N ARG A 183 -3.47 -2.21 19.09
CA ARG A 183 -3.76 -0.86 18.58
C ARG A 183 -2.84 -0.50 17.42
N PRO A 184 -3.35 0.21 16.40
CA PRO A 184 -2.54 0.63 15.26
C PRO A 184 -1.26 1.37 15.66
N ALA A 185 -1.34 2.29 16.65
CA ALA A 185 -0.17 3.02 17.12
C ALA A 185 0.93 2.10 17.67
N THR A 186 0.55 1.03 18.40
CA THR A 186 1.49 0.04 18.95
C THR A 186 2.17 -0.75 17.84
N GLN A 187 1.41 -1.17 16.81
CA GLN A 187 1.96 -1.90 15.67
C GLN A 187 2.87 -1.02 14.82
N MET A 188 2.40 0.17 14.43
CA MET A 188 3.14 1.10 13.58
C MET A 188 4.45 1.55 14.23
N LYS A 189 4.45 1.80 15.53
CA LYS A 189 5.67 2.09 16.27
C LYS A 189 6.76 1.03 16.02
N TRP A 190 6.44 -0.25 16.17
CA TRP A 190 7.41 -1.33 16.02
C TRP A 190 7.77 -1.60 14.56
N ILE A 191 6.79 -1.54 13.65
CA ILE A 191 7.03 -1.69 12.22
C ILE A 191 8.01 -0.62 11.72
N PHE A 192 7.75 0.65 12.02
CA PHE A 192 8.63 1.74 11.56
C PHE A 192 9.97 1.77 12.28
N SER A 193 10.04 1.41 13.58
CA SER A 193 11.32 1.30 14.28
C SER A 193 12.20 0.21 13.69
N LEU A 194 11.63 -0.97 13.40
CA LEU A 194 12.38 -2.05 12.74
C LEU A 194 12.79 -1.64 11.33
N SER A 195 11.89 -1.05 10.57
CA SER A 195 12.17 -0.60 9.21
C SER A 195 13.32 0.41 9.20
N SER A 196 13.34 1.35 10.14
CA SER A 196 14.44 2.29 10.29
C SER A 196 15.74 1.57 10.63
N LEU A 197 15.71 0.62 11.56
CA LEU A 197 16.89 -0.14 11.96
C LEU A 197 17.47 -0.98 10.83
N MET A 198 16.62 -1.50 9.94
CA MET A 198 17.05 -2.30 8.80
C MET A 198 17.55 -1.45 7.62
N VAL A 199 16.86 -0.37 7.32
CA VAL A 199 17.11 0.41 6.10
C VAL A 199 18.20 1.46 6.32
N CYS A 200 18.21 2.16 7.48
CA CYS A 200 19.14 3.26 7.70
C CYS A 200 20.62 2.84 7.69
N PRO A 201 21.03 1.72 8.31
CA PRO A 201 22.42 1.27 8.18
C PRO A 201 22.82 0.99 6.74
N VAL A 202 21.97 0.25 6.00
CA VAL A 202 22.24 -0.06 4.58
C VAL A 202 22.35 1.21 3.76
N TRP A 203 21.43 2.16 3.94
CA TRP A 203 21.46 3.46 3.28
C TRP A 203 22.73 4.25 3.61
N LEU A 204 23.14 4.29 4.89
CA LEU A 204 24.37 4.97 5.30
C LEU A 204 25.64 4.32 4.73
N PHE A 205 25.69 2.98 4.69
CA PHE A 205 26.85 2.26 4.15
C PHE A 205 26.96 2.31 2.62
N THR A 206 25.84 2.42 1.91
CA THR A 206 25.86 2.49 0.44
C THR A 206 26.24 3.86 -0.10
N GLY A 207 26.39 4.87 0.77
CA GLY A 207 26.74 6.24 0.36
C GLY A 207 25.65 6.94 -0.47
N GLN A 208 24.46 6.35 -0.59
CA GLN A 208 23.33 6.94 -1.30
C GLN A 208 22.63 7.97 -0.42
N TYR A 209 23.36 9.04 -0.09
CA TYR A 209 22.88 10.10 0.79
C TYR A 209 21.86 10.98 0.06
N GLY A 210 20.58 10.83 0.38
CA GLY A 210 19.53 11.71 -0.14
C GLY A 210 19.77 13.19 0.15
N ARG A 211 20.56 13.50 1.20
CA ARG A 211 20.95 14.88 1.53
C ARG A 211 21.77 15.55 0.43
N GLU A 212 22.71 14.84 -0.18
CA GLU A 212 23.53 15.40 -1.26
C GLU A 212 22.68 15.64 -2.51
N LEU A 213 21.81 14.69 -2.84
CA LEU A 213 20.89 14.83 -3.97
C LEU A 213 19.92 16.01 -3.78
N ILE A 214 19.33 16.16 -2.59
CA ILE A 214 18.37 17.24 -2.32
C ILE A 214 19.05 18.61 -2.35
N LEU A 215 20.20 18.76 -1.71
CA LEU A 215 20.89 20.05 -1.63
C LEU A 215 21.58 20.43 -2.94
N SER A 216 21.95 19.47 -3.78
CA SER A 216 22.57 19.66 -5.08
C SER A 216 21.57 19.81 -6.22
N ALA A 217 20.29 19.54 -5.97
CA ALA A 217 19.25 19.67 -6.97
C ALA A 217 18.98 21.15 -7.32
N PRO A 218 18.52 21.45 -8.54
CA PRO A 218 18.16 22.80 -8.94
C PRO A 218 17.11 23.45 -8.02
N ASP A 219 16.16 22.63 -7.50
CA ASP A 219 15.02 23.06 -6.70
C ASP A 219 14.93 22.32 -5.36
N PRO A 220 15.88 22.53 -4.42
CA PRO A 220 15.92 21.79 -3.16
C PRO A 220 14.68 22.00 -2.29
N HIS A 221 14.04 23.16 -2.40
CA HIS A 221 12.81 23.48 -1.66
C HIS A 221 11.63 22.56 -2.06
N VAL A 222 11.52 22.21 -3.34
CA VAL A 222 10.48 21.30 -3.83
C VAL A 222 10.65 19.93 -3.22
N GLY A 223 11.86 19.35 -3.27
CA GLY A 223 12.14 18.05 -2.66
C GLY A 223 11.85 18.00 -1.15
N LEU A 224 12.18 19.08 -0.41
CA LEU A 224 11.87 19.19 1.02
C LEU A 224 10.36 19.27 1.29
N LEU A 225 9.61 20.01 0.47
CA LEU A 225 8.14 20.09 0.58
C LEU A 225 7.48 18.74 0.28
N GLU A 226 7.96 18.02 -0.73
CA GLU A 226 7.48 16.68 -1.08
C GLU A 226 7.75 15.66 0.03
N ILE A 227 8.94 15.67 0.61
CA ILE A 227 9.27 14.84 1.79
C ILE A 227 8.34 15.18 2.95
N GLY A 228 8.17 16.48 3.25
CA GLY A 228 7.25 16.94 4.27
C GLY A 228 5.81 16.47 4.03
N PHE A 229 5.34 16.57 2.79
CA PHE A 229 4.02 16.09 2.39
C PHE A 229 3.88 14.57 2.64
N ILE A 230 4.86 13.77 2.23
CA ILE A 230 4.82 12.31 2.40
C ILE A 230 4.83 11.92 3.89
N ILE A 231 5.67 12.54 4.70
CA ILE A 231 5.73 12.22 6.13
C ILE A 231 4.44 12.66 6.82
N VAL A 232 4.01 13.90 6.65
CA VAL A 232 2.88 14.47 7.39
C VAL A 232 1.56 13.90 6.89
N PHE A 233 1.29 13.98 5.60
CA PHE A 233 -0.01 13.61 5.05
C PHE A 233 -0.12 12.13 4.72
N CYS A 234 0.84 11.56 3.99
CA CYS A 234 0.73 10.18 3.52
C CYS A 234 1.11 9.15 4.59
N THR A 235 1.86 9.55 5.61
CA THR A 235 2.21 8.64 6.69
C THR A 235 1.45 8.98 7.95
N ILE A 236 1.64 10.14 8.56
CA ILE A 236 1.03 10.50 9.85
C ILE A 236 -0.49 10.61 9.73
N ALA A 237 -0.98 11.47 8.83
CA ALA A 237 -2.41 11.70 8.68
C ALA A 237 -3.14 10.44 8.20
N ALA A 238 -2.63 9.75 7.17
CA ALA A 238 -3.28 8.56 6.62
C ALA A 238 -3.39 7.43 7.64
N TYR A 239 -2.31 7.07 8.32
CA TYR A 239 -2.33 6.01 9.34
C TYR A 239 -3.13 6.39 10.60
N THR A 240 -3.45 7.66 10.80
CA THR A 240 -4.33 8.13 11.87
C THR A 240 -5.79 8.19 11.43
N LEU A 241 -6.06 8.79 10.27
CA LEU A 241 -7.42 9.05 9.79
C LEU A 241 -8.14 7.78 9.31
N ILE A 242 -7.44 6.83 8.67
CA ILE A 242 -8.05 5.57 8.23
C ILE A 242 -8.69 4.81 9.39
N PRO A 243 -7.98 4.47 10.47
CA PRO A 243 -8.58 3.77 11.61
C PRO A 243 -9.69 4.58 12.31
N LEU A 244 -9.57 5.91 12.35
CA LEU A 244 -10.61 6.79 12.91
C LEU A 244 -11.88 6.76 12.05
N GLY A 245 -11.74 6.87 10.73
CA GLY A 245 -12.85 6.79 9.78
C GLY A 245 -13.55 5.42 9.85
N MET A 246 -12.78 4.32 9.91
CA MET A 246 -13.29 2.95 10.03
C MET A 246 -14.13 2.70 11.29
N ARG A 247 -14.02 3.55 12.30
CA ARG A 247 -14.93 3.48 13.46
C ARG A 247 -16.36 3.89 13.13
N SER A 248 -16.60 4.63 12.06
CA SER A 248 -17.91 5.20 11.68
C SER A 248 -18.41 4.68 10.32
N VAL A 249 -17.53 4.08 9.53
CA VAL A 249 -17.78 3.60 8.16
C VAL A 249 -17.42 2.11 8.08
N SER A 250 -18.21 1.32 7.35
CA SER A 250 -17.94 -0.12 7.19
C SER A 250 -16.68 -0.36 6.35
N ALA A 251 -16.04 -1.51 6.56
CA ALA A 251 -14.86 -1.93 5.79
C ALA A 251 -15.16 -2.01 4.27
N THR A 252 -16.38 -2.41 3.90
CA THR A 252 -16.83 -2.43 2.50
C THR A 252 -16.80 -1.04 1.86
N VAL A 253 -17.28 -0.03 2.57
CA VAL A 253 -17.27 1.35 2.07
C VAL A 253 -15.83 1.88 1.95
N VAL A 254 -14.96 1.55 2.90
CA VAL A 254 -13.53 1.88 2.82
C VAL A 254 -12.90 1.27 1.57
N SER A 255 -13.18 0.00 1.28
CA SER A 255 -12.67 -0.68 0.08
C SER A 255 -13.16 -0.02 -1.21
N ILE A 256 -14.39 0.48 -1.26
CA ILE A 256 -14.90 1.23 -2.41
C ILE A 256 -14.11 2.55 -2.59
N TYR A 257 -13.87 3.27 -1.49
CA TYR A 257 -13.10 4.52 -1.55
C TYR A 257 -11.63 4.32 -1.92
N MET A 258 -11.03 3.15 -1.62
CA MET A 258 -9.65 2.84 -2.08
C MET A 258 -9.51 2.90 -3.60
N ASN A 259 -10.57 2.62 -4.35
CA ASN A 259 -10.57 2.75 -5.81
C ASN A 259 -10.42 4.20 -6.29
N LEU A 260 -10.52 5.20 -5.41
CA LEU A 260 -10.27 6.59 -5.74
C LEU A 260 -8.77 6.88 -5.95
N GLN A 261 -7.88 6.10 -5.31
CA GLN A 261 -6.43 6.30 -5.43
C GLN A 261 -5.93 6.23 -6.88
N PRO A 262 -6.21 5.17 -7.67
CA PRO A 262 -5.73 5.10 -9.04
C PRO A 262 -6.32 6.21 -9.93
N ILE A 263 -7.55 6.63 -9.67
CA ILE A 263 -8.17 7.75 -10.40
C ILE A 263 -7.42 9.06 -10.13
N VAL A 264 -7.19 9.37 -8.85
CA VAL A 264 -6.48 10.59 -8.45
C VAL A 264 -5.02 10.54 -8.89
N ALA A 265 -4.34 9.40 -8.74
CA ALA A 265 -2.95 9.24 -9.18
C ALA A 265 -2.80 9.45 -10.69
N SER A 266 -3.67 8.85 -11.49
CA SER A 266 -3.65 9.00 -12.95
C SER A 266 -3.95 10.44 -13.37
N ALA A 267 -4.99 11.06 -12.78
CA ALA A 267 -5.32 12.45 -13.07
C ALA A 267 -4.16 13.39 -12.69
N THR A 268 -3.58 13.23 -11.51
CA THR A 268 -2.45 14.06 -11.06
C THR A 268 -1.24 13.85 -11.94
N ALA A 269 -0.88 12.61 -12.28
CA ALA A 269 0.27 12.31 -13.14
C ALA A 269 0.15 12.96 -14.52
N ILE A 270 -1.05 12.92 -15.13
CA ILE A 270 -1.31 13.56 -16.41
C ILE A 270 -1.24 15.08 -16.28
N LEU A 271 -1.84 15.67 -15.24
CA LEU A 271 -1.87 17.12 -15.02
C LEU A 271 -0.46 17.71 -14.79
N VAL A 272 0.44 16.98 -14.13
CA VAL A 272 1.83 17.42 -13.91
C VAL A 272 2.78 16.99 -15.04
N GLY A 273 2.27 16.40 -16.14
CA GLY A 273 3.06 16.01 -17.29
C GLY A 273 3.96 14.78 -17.08
N MET A 274 3.70 13.98 -16.06
CA MET A 274 4.44 12.73 -15.80
C MET A 274 3.91 11.54 -16.60
N ASP A 275 2.81 11.72 -17.28
CA ASP A 275 2.23 10.73 -18.18
C ASP A 275 1.37 11.40 -19.25
N VAL A 276 1.11 10.68 -20.35
CA VAL A 276 0.28 11.13 -21.46
C VAL A 276 -1.08 10.43 -21.40
N PHE A 277 -2.15 11.18 -21.64
CA PHE A 277 -3.48 10.61 -21.75
C PHE A 277 -3.59 9.76 -23.04
N THR A 278 -3.94 8.49 -22.87
CA THR A 278 -4.26 7.57 -23.97
C THR A 278 -5.50 6.77 -23.59
N TRP A 279 -6.36 6.44 -24.55
CA TRP A 279 -7.67 5.81 -24.27
C TRP A 279 -7.59 4.38 -23.70
N ASP A 280 -6.48 3.69 -23.87
CA ASP A 280 -6.22 2.38 -23.28
C ASP A 280 -6.13 2.43 -21.74
N LYS A 281 -5.61 3.52 -21.18
CA LYS A 281 -5.48 3.70 -19.71
C LYS A 281 -6.84 3.79 -19.00
N PRO A 282 -7.79 4.65 -19.41
CA PRO A 282 -9.14 4.64 -18.87
C PRO A 282 -9.88 3.31 -19.10
N LEU A 283 -9.68 2.64 -20.23
CA LEU A 283 -10.28 1.35 -20.52
C LEU A 283 -9.76 0.28 -19.55
N ALA A 284 -8.45 0.18 -19.39
CA ALA A 284 -7.82 -0.74 -18.42
C ALA A 284 -8.27 -0.44 -16.99
N LEU A 285 -8.32 0.85 -16.61
CA LEU A 285 -8.83 1.29 -15.31
C LEU A 285 -10.26 0.82 -15.07
N LEU A 286 -11.14 0.95 -16.08
CA LEU A 286 -12.52 0.49 -16.00
C LEU A 286 -12.61 -1.02 -15.71
N PHE A 287 -11.86 -1.86 -16.44
CA PHE A 287 -11.83 -3.30 -16.22
C PHE A 287 -11.30 -3.66 -14.83
N VAL A 288 -10.22 -3.03 -14.39
CA VAL A 288 -9.64 -3.26 -13.06
C VAL A 288 -10.61 -2.85 -11.95
N LEU A 289 -11.23 -1.67 -12.04
CA LEU A 289 -12.19 -1.17 -11.04
C LEU A 289 -13.46 -2.01 -11.00
N LEU A 290 -14.01 -2.42 -12.16
CA LEU A 290 -15.16 -3.33 -12.20
C LEU A 290 -14.83 -4.69 -11.58
N GLY A 291 -13.66 -5.24 -11.91
CA GLY A 291 -13.18 -6.49 -11.31
C GLY A 291 -13.03 -6.37 -9.79
N ALA A 292 -12.38 -5.31 -9.30
CA ALA A 292 -12.23 -5.04 -7.87
C ALA A 292 -13.59 -4.87 -7.17
N PHE A 293 -14.53 -4.16 -7.79
CA PHE A 293 -15.88 -3.98 -7.27
C PHE A 293 -16.63 -5.31 -7.16
N ILE A 294 -16.60 -6.16 -8.19
CA ILE A 294 -17.24 -7.48 -8.17
C ILE A 294 -16.65 -8.34 -7.05
N VAL A 295 -15.33 -8.39 -6.93
CA VAL A 295 -14.64 -9.16 -5.88
C VAL A 295 -15.01 -8.68 -4.47
N THR A 296 -15.07 -7.38 -4.26
CA THR A 296 -15.36 -6.81 -2.94
C THR A 296 -16.83 -6.84 -2.57
N SER A 297 -17.73 -6.79 -3.56
CA SER A 297 -19.18 -6.81 -3.34
C SER A 297 -19.72 -8.21 -2.99
N ASP A 298 -19.00 -9.27 -3.34
CA ASP A 298 -19.41 -10.65 -3.07
C ASP A 298 -18.99 -11.15 -1.66
N ARG A 299 -18.59 -10.26 -0.77
CA ARG A 299 -18.38 -10.63 0.64
C ARG A 299 -19.75 -10.83 1.29
N PRO A 300 -19.97 -11.96 2.00
CA PRO A 300 -21.19 -12.12 2.76
C PRO A 300 -21.34 -10.95 3.75
N ALA A 301 -22.54 -10.40 3.84
CA ALA A 301 -22.87 -9.27 4.72
C ALA A 301 -22.76 -9.62 6.22
N SER A 302 -22.52 -10.88 6.56
CA SER A 302 -22.28 -11.37 7.90
C SER A 302 -20.86 -11.03 8.33
N GLY A 303 -20.74 -10.07 9.26
CA GLY A 303 -19.55 -9.81 10.04
C GLY A 303 -19.22 -10.95 11.02
N GLU A 304 -19.35 -12.20 10.59
CA GLU A 304 -18.85 -13.33 11.34
C GLU A 304 -17.31 -13.29 11.28
N PRO A 305 -16.65 -13.34 12.44
CA PRO A 305 -15.22 -13.54 12.49
C PRO A 305 -14.89 -14.81 11.71
N ILE A 306 -13.90 -14.77 10.84
CA ILE A 306 -13.35 -15.99 10.24
C ILE A 306 -12.94 -16.87 11.42
N GLU A 307 -13.75 -17.90 11.71
CA GLU A 307 -13.42 -18.89 12.72
C GLU A 307 -12.23 -19.68 12.16
N HIS A 308 -11.03 -19.23 12.50
CA HIS A 308 -9.84 -20.03 12.28
C HIS A 308 -9.99 -21.29 13.15
N LYS A 309 -10.39 -22.39 12.51
CA LYS A 309 -10.29 -23.70 13.15
C LYS A 309 -8.84 -23.87 13.60
N PRO A 310 -8.59 -23.94 14.92
CA PRO A 310 -7.24 -24.23 15.40
C PRO A 310 -6.85 -25.57 14.79
N HIS A 311 -5.64 -25.65 14.25
CA HIS A 311 -5.04 -26.90 13.81
C HIS A 311 -5.29 -27.93 14.91
N ALA A 312 -6.11 -28.94 14.59
CA ALA A 312 -6.40 -30.04 15.47
C ALA A 312 -5.04 -30.64 15.88
N LYS A 313 -4.66 -30.44 17.15
CA LYS A 313 -3.63 -31.24 17.78
C LYS A 313 -4.08 -32.69 17.61
N LYS A 314 -3.38 -33.44 16.76
CA LYS A 314 -3.45 -34.91 16.84
C LYS A 314 -3.10 -35.27 18.27
N SER A 315 -4.10 -35.69 19.01
CA SER A 315 -3.90 -36.39 20.26
C SER A 315 -3.06 -37.65 19.96
N PRO A 316 -2.01 -37.93 20.72
CA PRO A 316 -1.41 -39.25 20.71
C PRO A 316 -2.34 -40.16 21.52
N ASP A 317 -3.23 -40.87 20.81
CA ASP A 317 -3.97 -41.96 21.43
C ASP A 317 -3.04 -43.18 21.51
N THR A 318 -2.79 -43.53 22.75
CA THR A 318 -2.81 -44.86 23.37
C THR A 318 -2.61 -46.06 22.44
N VAL A 319 -1.49 -46.73 22.53
CA VAL A 319 -1.38 -48.14 22.98
C VAL A 319 -0.03 -48.35 23.70
#